data_cc5abd314d541ade6fc4f1b9a6f8f892
#
_entry.id   cc5abd314d541ade6fc4f1b9a6f8f892
#
_cell.length_a   1.000
_cell.length_b   1.000
_cell.length_c   1.000
_cell.angle_alpha   90.00
_cell.angle_beta   90.00
_cell.angle_gamma   90.00
#
_symmetry.space_group_name_H-M   'P 1'
#
loop_
_entity.id
_entity.type
_entity.pdbx_description
1 polymer ?
#
loop_
_entity_poly.entity_id
_entity_poly.type
_entity_poly.pdbx_seq_one_letter_code
_entity_poly.pdbx_strand_id
1 'polypeptide(L)'
;MKRILLLLAVFMAWSLGIAQTVEIESETFSFSIGTPNTGNQVRQSDVDVNIPLTKVLNDKTFVVIIANEKYQNEQSVPFAIHDGEVFKQYCIQTLGVPEKNIRFLQNASLNNMKHEIVWLKNALIAFKGDAKGIVYYSGHGIPNESSYNAFLLPVDGYSSDTESGYSLDKLYSDLSNVDAESVTYFIDACFSGVNRDGKMLAENRGVAIKSKAGTLKGNSIAFSAAQGDETAYAYQDKSHGMFTYFLLKKLQETKGDVNYGELADYVNDKVTKMSMVENSKMQTPATVASSSLADSWRKLKIK
;
A
#
# COMPACT_ATOMS: atom_id res chain seq x y z
N MET A 1 35.69 4.62 48.42
CA MET A 1 35.81 3.25 47.93
C MET A 1 34.51 2.70 47.32
N LYS A 2 33.31 2.90 47.90
CA LYS A 2 32.05 2.38 47.33
C LYS A 2 31.66 2.92 45.94
N ARG A 3 32.05 4.14 45.57
CA ARG A 3 31.70 4.77 44.26
C ARG A 3 32.56 4.27 43.09
N ILE A 4 33.78 3.76 43.36
CA ILE A 4 34.69 3.26 42.31
C ILE A 4 34.33 1.82 41.93
N LEU A 5 33.79 1.02 42.87
CA LEU A 5 33.29 -0.34 42.55
C LEU A 5 32.05 -0.36 41.67
N LEU A 6 31.17 0.68 41.74
CA LEU A 6 29.96 0.78 40.94
C LEU A 6 30.26 1.05 39.46
N LEU A 7 31.31 1.83 39.17
CA LEU A 7 31.73 2.14 37.77
C LEU A 7 32.37 0.93 37.07
N LEU A 8 33.05 0.04 37.82
CA LEU A 8 33.66 -1.18 37.27
C LEU A 8 32.60 -2.26 36.94
N ALA A 9 31.48 -2.32 37.69
CA ALA A 9 30.41 -3.28 37.42
C ALA A 9 29.61 -2.94 36.14
N VAL A 10 29.50 -1.65 35.79
CA VAL A 10 28.82 -1.21 34.57
C VAL A 10 29.63 -1.52 33.30
N PHE A 11 30.97 -1.53 33.40
CA PHE A 11 31.84 -1.79 32.23
C PHE A 11 31.92 -3.27 31.84
N MET A 12 31.70 -4.22 32.77
CA MET A 12 31.69 -5.66 32.44
C MET A 12 30.37 -6.19 31.91
N ALA A 13 29.28 -5.44 32.01
CA ALA A 13 27.94 -5.85 31.49
C ALA A 13 27.79 -5.68 29.98
N TRP A 14 28.76 -5.07 29.30
CA TRP A 14 28.65 -4.74 27.86
C TRP A 14 28.84 -5.93 26.90
N SER A 15 29.28 -7.08 27.42
CA SER A 15 29.60 -8.25 26.57
C SER A 15 28.53 -9.34 26.50
N LEU A 16 27.43 -9.29 27.29
CA LEU A 16 26.48 -10.41 27.41
C LEU A 16 25.00 -10.08 27.16
N GLY A 17 24.64 -8.85 26.83
CA GLY A 17 23.23 -8.55 26.44
C GLY A 17 22.16 -8.87 27.51
N ILE A 18 22.52 -8.84 28.80
CA ILE A 18 21.62 -9.14 29.92
C ILE A 18 21.06 -7.83 30.47
N ALA A 19 19.74 -7.70 30.56
CA ALA A 19 19.13 -6.61 31.29
C ALA A 19 19.48 -6.71 32.78
N GLN A 20 20.16 -5.68 33.32
CA GLN A 20 20.39 -5.56 34.75
C GLN A 20 19.47 -4.51 35.33
N THR A 21 18.73 -4.89 36.37
CA THR A 21 17.99 -3.97 37.22
C THR A 21 18.92 -3.50 38.32
N VAL A 22 19.12 -2.19 38.44
CA VAL A 22 19.90 -1.58 39.54
C VAL A 22 18.92 -0.85 40.44
N GLU A 23 18.77 -1.33 41.66
CA GLU A 23 18.00 -0.63 42.71
C GLU A 23 18.91 0.37 43.43
N ILE A 24 18.51 1.62 43.44
CA ILE A 24 19.11 2.69 44.23
C ILE A 24 17.97 3.38 44.99
N GLU A 25 17.94 3.19 46.31
CA GLU A 25 17.07 3.87 47.27
C GLU A 25 15.61 4.07 46.78
N SER A 26 14.82 3.00 46.79
CA SER A 26 13.37 2.97 46.50
C SER A 26 12.87 3.34 45.07
N GLU A 27 13.72 3.63 44.11
CA GLU A 27 13.34 3.81 42.71
C GLU A 27 13.97 2.74 41.81
N THR A 28 13.15 1.99 41.11
CA THR A 28 13.58 0.97 40.16
C THR A 28 13.74 1.62 38.77
N PHE A 29 14.99 1.76 38.33
CA PHE A 29 15.28 2.16 36.95
C PHE A 29 15.49 0.92 36.08
N SER A 30 14.61 0.64 35.15
CA SER A 30 14.82 -0.36 34.11
C SER A 30 15.45 0.29 32.90
N PHE A 31 16.65 -0.09 32.55
CA PHE A 31 17.33 0.35 31.33
C PHE A 31 17.36 -0.84 30.37
N SER A 32 16.55 -0.80 29.31
CA SER A 32 16.63 -1.78 28.24
C SER A 32 17.54 -1.23 27.12
N ILE A 33 18.72 -1.79 27.00
CA ILE A 33 19.57 -1.57 25.82
C ILE A 33 19.00 -2.50 24.74
N GLY A 34 18.09 -1.95 23.91
CA GLY A 34 17.65 -2.64 22.70
C GLY A 34 18.85 -2.81 21.77
N THR A 35 19.14 -4.04 21.36
CA THR A 35 19.98 -4.26 20.17
C THR A 35 19.34 -3.48 19.01
N PRO A 36 20.11 -2.77 18.17
CA PRO A 36 19.53 -2.12 17.01
C PRO A 36 18.95 -3.22 16.12
N ASN A 37 17.62 -3.37 16.18
CA ASN A 37 16.91 -4.24 15.28
C ASN A 37 16.83 -3.48 13.96
N THR A 38 17.64 -3.87 12.99
CA THR A 38 17.72 -3.29 11.66
C THR A 38 16.54 -3.67 10.76
N GLY A 39 15.50 -4.28 11.33
CA GLY A 39 14.21 -4.48 10.65
C GLY A 39 13.29 -3.28 10.85
N ASN A 40 12.57 -2.87 9.81
CA ASN A 40 11.51 -1.87 9.90
C ASN A 40 10.43 -2.37 10.87
N GLN A 41 10.52 -1.97 12.14
CA GLN A 41 9.47 -2.27 13.11
C GLN A 41 8.23 -1.44 12.75
N VAL A 42 7.12 -2.13 12.55
CA VAL A 42 5.82 -1.48 12.37
C VAL A 42 5.46 -0.78 13.67
N ARG A 43 5.37 0.56 13.62
CA ARG A 43 4.85 1.38 14.71
C ARG A 43 3.39 1.66 14.45
N GLN A 44 2.57 1.51 15.49
CA GLN A 44 1.16 1.84 15.38
C GLN A 44 0.96 3.32 15.08
N SER A 45 0.29 3.64 14.00
CA SER A 45 -0.05 5.01 13.61
C SER A 45 -1.48 5.39 14.01
N ASP A 46 -1.82 6.65 13.82
CA ASP A 46 -3.16 7.15 14.14
C ASP A 46 -4.26 6.57 13.23
N VAL A 47 -3.93 6.08 12.05
CA VAL A 47 -4.88 5.41 11.15
C VAL A 47 -5.10 3.93 11.50
N ASP A 48 -4.22 3.32 12.30
CA ASP A 48 -4.34 1.92 12.74
C ASP A 48 -5.33 1.77 13.90
N VAL A 49 -5.62 2.87 14.57
CA VAL A 49 -6.47 2.90 15.75
C VAL A 49 -7.74 3.71 15.51
N ASN A 50 -8.77 3.42 16.31
CA ASN A 50 -10.06 4.14 16.22
C ASN A 50 -10.65 4.12 14.80
N ILE A 51 -10.50 2.99 14.09
CA ILE A 51 -11.08 2.78 12.76
C ILE A 51 -12.60 2.97 12.87
N PRO A 52 -13.19 3.88 12.10
CA PRO A 52 -14.61 4.19 12.23
C PRO A 52 -15.50 3.00 11.88
N LEU A 53 -16.49 2.73 12.73
CA LEU A 53 -17.48 1.69 12.50
C LEU A 53 -18.68 2.25 11.74
N THR A 54 -19.11 1.53 10.70
CA THR A 54 -20.37 1.82 9.99
C THR A 54 -21.47 0.83 10.38
N LYS A 55 -22.72 1.27 10.26
CA LYS A 55 -23.91 0.40 10.31
C LYS A 55 -24.40 0.00 8.92
N VAL A 56 -23.82 0.56 7.87
CA VAL A 56 -24.16 0.23 6.48
C VAL A 56 -23.56 -1.12 6.13
N LEU A 57 -24.34 -1.97 5.48
CA LEU A 57 -23.89 -3.25 4.94
C LEU A 57 -23.74 -3.10 3.42
N ASN A 58 -22.51 -3.17 2.94
CA ASN A 58 -22.16 -3.15 1.51
C ASN A 58 -21.93 -4.58 1.01
N ASP A 59 -22.96 -5.40 1.01
CA ASP A 59 -22.89 -6.84 0.69
C ASP A 59 -22.68 -7.13 -0.80
N LYS A 60 -22.82 -6.12 -1.68
CA LYS A 60 -22.51 -6.19 -3.11
C LYS A 60 -21.15 -5.59 -3.48
N THR A 61 -20.30 -5.28 -2.50
CA THR A 61 -18.93 -4.85 -2.74
C THR A 61 -17.98 -6.01 -2.53
N PHE A 62 -17.10 -6.26 -3.51
CA PHE A 62 -16.10 -7.32 -3.50
C PHE A 62 -14.71 -6.71 -3.61
N VAL A 63 -13.77 -7.23 -2.80
CA VAL A 63 -12.45 -6.62 -2.66
C VAL A 63 -11.36 -7.66 -2.84
N VAL A 64 -10.35 -7.34 -3.65
CA VAL A 64 -9.08 -8.06 -3.72
C VAL A 64 -7.98 -7.13 -3.21
N ILE A 65 -7.27 -7.56 -2.18
CA ILE A 65 -6.13 -6.87 -1.58
C ILE A 65 -4.89 -7.70 -1.83
N ILE A 66 -3.88 -7.13 -2.48
CA ILE A 66 -2.60 -7.76 -2.77
C ILE A 66 -1.51 -6.92 -2.10
N ALA A 67 -0.82 -7.51 -1.13
CA ALA A 67 0.22 -6.86 -0.35
C ALA A 67 1.53 -7.65 -0.48
N ASN A 68 2.40 -7.19 -1.37
CA ASN A 68 3.68 -7.82 -1.69
C ASN A 68 4.81 -7.08 -1.01
N GLU A 69 5.35 -7.64 0.07
CA GLU A 69 6.43 -7.07 0.85
C GLU A 69 7.75 -7.81 0.70
N LYS A 70 7.71 -9.15 0.81
CA LYS A 70 8.90 -10.02 0.82
C LYS A 70 9.04 -10.71 -0.53
N TYR A 71 9.94 -10.19 -1.35
CA TYR A 71 10.23 -10.72 -2.67
C TYR A 71 11.34 -11.78 -2.62
N GLN A 72 11.31 -12.73 -3.56
CA GLN A 72 12.34 -13.76 -3.66
C GLN A 72 13.62 -13.24 -4.29
N ASN A 73 13.51 -12.31 -5.24
CA ASN A 73 14.60 -11.87 -6.10
C ASN A 73 14.83 -10.35 -6.02
N GLU A 74 14.03 -9.62 -5.26
CA GLU A 74 14.09 -8.17 -5.17
C GLU A 74 14.11 -7.71 -3.71
N GLN A 75 14.44 -6.44 -3.49
CA GLN A 75 14.39 -5.83 -2.16
C GLN A 75 12.94 -5.80 -1.64
N SER A 76 12.79 -5.93 -0.32
CA SER A 76 11.47 -5.83 0.31
C SER A 76 10.86 -4.44 0.12
N VAL A 77 9.50 -4.39 0.08
CA VAL A 77 8.72 -3.14 0.13
C VAL A 77 8.24 -2.93 1.55
N PRO A 78 8.87 -2.03 2.31
CA PRO A 78 8.49 -1.81 3.70
C PRO A 78 7.01 -1.47 3.85
N PHE A 79 6.38 -2.07 4.85
CA PHE A 79 5.00 -1.83 5.27
C PHE A 79 3.89 -2.27 4.29
N ALA A 80 4.21 -2.94 3.18
CA ALA A 80 3.18 -3.31 2.21
C ALA A 80 2.14 -4.27 2.81
N ILE A 81 2.56 -5.26 3.63
CA ILE A 81 1.63 -6.17 4.32
C ILE A 81 0.78 -5.40 5.34
N HIS A 82 1.40 -4.54 6.15
CA HIS A 82 0.69 -3.70 7.12
C HIS A 82 -0.35 -2.80 6.45
N ASP A 83 0.01 -2.15 5.34
CA ASP A 83 -0.90 -1.36 4.50
C ASP A 83 -2.15 -2.17 4.10
N GLY A 84 -1.94 -3.38 3.60
CA GLY A 84 -3.03 -4.28 3.18
C GLY A 84 -3.91 -4.75 4.35
N GLU A 85 -3.31 -5.07 5.51
CA GLU A 85 -4.02 -5.46 6.72
C GLU A 85 -4.92 -4.34 7.23
N VAL A 86 -4.39 -3.13 7.34
CA VAL A 86 -5.16 -1.96 7.81
C VAL A 86 -6.23 -1.58 6.77
N PHE A 87 -5.93 -1.58 5.48
CA PHE A 87 -6.92 -1.34 4.43
C PHE A 87 -8.07 -2.37 4.49
N LYS A 88 -7.77 -3.67 4.74
CA LYS A 88 -8.80 -4.70 4.98
C LYS A 88 -9.72 -4.31 6.14
N GLN A 89 -9.15 -3.82 7.26
CA GLN A 89 -9.96 -3.38 8.40
C GLN A 89 -10.86 -2.20 8.05
N TYR A 90 -10.40 -1.23 7.27
CA TYR A 90 -11.24 -0.14 6.76
C TYR A 90 -12.34 -0.64 5.83
N CYS A 91 -12.07 -1.61 4.96
CA CYS A 91 -13.11 -2.23 4.13
C CYS A 91 -14.22 -2.83 4.99
N ILE A 92 -13.86 -3.58 6.04
CA ILE A 92 -14.84 -4.24 6.94
C ILE A 92 -15.56 -3.20 7.81
N GLN A 93 -14.81 -2.42 8.57
CA GLN A 93 -15.36 -1.59 9.65
C GLN A 93 -15.96 -0.28 9.13
N THR A 94 -15.28 0.39 8.19
CA THR A 94 -15.64 1.73 7.72
C THR A 94 -16.53 1.68 6.49
N LEU A 95 -16.19 0.83 5.51
CA LEU A 95 -16.95 0.69 4.28
C LEU A 95 -18.10 -0.33 4.40
N GLY A 96 -18.10 -1.18 5.42
CA GLY A 96 -19.17 -2.15 5.67
C GLY A 96 -19.17 -3.34 4.71
N VAL A 97 -18.02 -3.68 4.14
CA VAL A 97 -17.88 -4.84 3.26
C VAL A 97 -17.81 -6.11 4.11
N PRO A 98 -18.67 -7.12 3.87
CA PRO A 98 -18.57 -8.39 4.57
C PRO A 98 -17.22 -9.06 4.36
N GLU A 99 -16.61 -9.60 5.41
CA GLU A 99 -15.28 -10.21 5.31
C GLU A 99 -15.23 -11.36 4.27
N LYS A 100 -16.32 -12.11 4.09
CA LYS A 100 -16.44 -13.15 3.06
C LYS A 100 -16.28 -12.63 1.63
N ASN A 101 -16.52 -11.32 1.42
CA ASN A 101 -16.38 -10.63 0.13
C ASN A 101 -14.98 -10.03 -0.07
N ILE A 102 -14.03 -10.33 0.80
CA ILE A 102 -12.66 -9.82 0.74
C ILE A 102 -11.69 -10.98 0.53
N ARG A 103 -10.81 -10.85 -0.46
CA ARG A 103 -9.66 -11.71 -0.67
C ARG A 103 -8.41 -10.91 -0.33
N PHE A 104 -7.64 -11.39 0.64
CA PHE A 104 -6.40 -10.75 1.07
C PHE A 104 -5.22 -11.68 0.83
N LEU A 105 -4.31 -11.26 -0.04
CA LEU A 105 -3.10 -11.98 -0.40
C LEU A 105 -1.88 -11.25 0.16
N GLN A 106 -1.08 -11.96 0.92
CA GLN A 106 0.23 -11.52 1.38
C GLN A 106 1.31 -12.24 0.58
N ASN A 107 2.24 -11.50 0.01
CA ASN A 107 3.35 -12.04 -0.78
C ASN A 107 2.87 -12.99 -1.90
N ALA A 108 2.00 -12.46 -2.75
CA ALA A 108 1.35 -13.24 -3.79
C ALA A 108 2.27 -13.50 -4.99
N SER A 109 2.25 -14.74 -5.47
CA SER A 109 2.78 -15.10 -6.78
C SER A 109 1.90 -14.58 -7.91
N LEU A 110 2.44 -14.56 -9.15
CA LEU A 110 1.67 -14.15 -10.32
C LEU A 110 0.38 -14.96 -10.50
N ASN A 111 0.46 -16.27 -10.25
CA ASN A 111 -0.71 -17.16 -10.39
C ASN A 111 -1.77 -16.87 -9.32
N ASN A 112 -1.36 -16.59 -8.08
CA ASN A 112 -2.28 -16.22 -7.00
C ASN A 112 -2.98 -14.90 -7.31
N MET A 113 -2.23 -13.88 -7.79
CA MET A 113 -2.81 -12.59 -8.20
C MET A 113 -3.88 -12.80 -9.30
N LYS A 114 -3.55 -13.53 -10.36
CA LYS A 114 -4.49 -13.81 -11.46
C LYS A 114 -5.73 -14.58 -10.98
N HIS A 115 -5.55 -15.57 -10.09
CA HIS A 115 -6.65 -16.38 -9.55
C HIS A 115 -7.68 -15.51 -8.82
N GLU A 116 -7.24 -14.63 -7.95
CA GLU A 116 -8.18 -13.78 -7.18
C GLU A 116 -8.82 -12.66 -8.04
N ILE A 117 -8.17 -12.21 -9.10
CA ILE A 117 -8.81 -11.32 -10.08
C ILE A 117 -9.92 -12.06 -10.85
N VAL A 118 -9.71 -13.34 -11.19
CA VAL A 118 -10.77 -14.17 -11.79
C VAL A 118 -11.93 -14.37 -10.80
N TRP A 119 -11.64 -14.60 -9.51
CA TRP A 119 -12.68 -14.66 -8.48
C TRP A 119 -13.50 -13.36 -8.43
N LEU A 120 -12.82 -12.20 -8.38
CA LEU A 120 -13.48 -10.89 -8.37
C LEU A 120 -14.38 -10.71 -9.61
N LYS A 121 -13.83 -11.02 -10.79
CA LYS A 121 -14.59 -10.98 -12.04
C LYS A 121 -15.88 -11.80 -11.97
N ASN A 122 -15.79 -13.05 -11.50
CA ASN A 122 -16.94 -13.93 -11.39
C ASN A 122 -17.97 -13.42 -10.37
N ALA A 123 -17.50 -12.87 -9.25
CA ALA A 123 -18.38 -12.24 -8.26
C ALA A 123 -19.15 -11.05 -8.87
N LEU A 124 -18.47 -10.15 -9.59
CA LEU A 124 -19.11 -9.02 -10.24
C LEU A 124 -20.15 -9.46 -11.30
N ILE A 125 -19.81 -10.44 -12.13
CA ILE A 125 -20.72 -10.99 -13.16
C ILE A 125 -22.02 -11.54 -12.53
N ALA A 126 -21.91 -12.17 -11.35
CA ALA A 126 -23.07 -12.75 -10.68
C ALA A 126 -24.13 -11.72 -10.27
N PHE A 127 -23.75 -10.44 -10.12
CA PHE A 127 -24.63 -9.34 -9.67
C PHE A 127 -25.16 -8.46 -10.81
N LYS A 128 -24.79 -8.72 -12.07
CA LYS A 128 -25.39 -8.09 -13.27
C LYS A 128 -25.48 -6.56 -13.20
N GLY A 129 -24.39 -5.89 -12.91
CA GLY A 129 -24.32 -4.41 -12.86
C GLY A 129 -24.51 -3.80 -11.48
N ASP A 130 -25.02 -4.55 -10.50
CA ASP A 130 -25.35 -4.06 -9.16
C ASP A 130 -24.19 -4.18 -8.14
N ALA A 131 -23.00 -4.63 -8.56
CA ALA A 131 -21.87 -4.83 -7.65
C ALA A 131 -20.73 -3.85 -7.90
N LYS A 132 -20.00 -3.53 -6.81
CA LYS A 132 -18.75 -2.76 -6.85
C LYS A 132 -17.55 -3.69 -6.68
N GLY A 133 -16.50 -3.44 -7.45
CA GLY A 133 -15.20 -4.08 -7.29
C GLY A 133 -14.18 -3.11 -6.72
N ILE A 134 -13.33 -3.58 -5.80
CA ILE A 134 -12.16 -2.85 -5.33
C ILE A 134 -10.94 -3.75 -5.48
N VAL A 135 -9.90 -3.23 -6.12
CA VAL A 135 -8.58 -3.85 -6.17
C VAL A 135 -7.61 -2.92 -5.47
N TYR A 136 -6.98 -3.41 -4.41
CA TYR A 136 -5.90 -2.70 -3.73
C TYR A 136 -4.59 -3.47 -3.96
N TYR A 137 -3.55 -2.75 -4.30
CA TYR A 137 -2.20 -3.28 -4.43
C TYR A 137 -1.20 -2.42 -3.68
N SER A 138 -0.34 -3.03 -2.89
CA SER A 138 0.85 -2.41 -2.29
C SER A 138 2.06 -3.31 -2.58
N GLY A 139 3.09 -2.76 -3.26
CA GLY A 139 4.25 -3.54 -3.67
C GLY A 139 5.09 -2.86 -4.74
N HIS A 140 6.02 -3.62 -5.33
CA HIS A 140 6.80 -3.13 -6.47
C HIS A 140 5.98 -3.03 -7.75
N GLY A 141 6.25 -1.97 -8.51
CA GLY A 141 5.88 -1.85 -9.90
C GLY A 141 7.13 -1.80 -10.77
N ILE A 142 7.03 -2.30 -11.98
CA ILE A 142 8.11 -2.24 -12.97
C ILE A 142 7.63 -1.67 -14.29
N PRO A 143 8.44 -0.85 -14.98
CA PRO A 143 8.15 -0.37 -16.33
C PRO A 143 8.69 -1.35 -17.36
N ASN A 144 8.04 -1.44 -18.51
CA ASN A 144 8.65 -2.00 -19.71
C ASN A 144 9.43 -0.89 -20.46
N GLU A 145 10.71 -1.11 -20.75
CA GLU A 145 11.58 -0.10 -21.35
C GLU A 145 11.20 0.29 -22.79
N SER A 146 10.61 -0.65 -23.53
CA SER A 146 10.26 -0.44 -24.95
C SER A 146 8.87 0.13 -25.13
N SER A 147 7.88 -0.40 -24.38
CA SER A 147 6.48 -0.01 -24.50
C SER A 147 6.05 1.07 -23.51
N TYR A 148 6.83 1.28 -22.46
CA TYR A 148 6.52 2.11 -21.30
C TYR A 148 5.29 1.64 -20.51
N ASN A 149 4.82 0.40 -20.73
CA ASN A 149 3.73 -0.17 -19.98
C ASN A 149 4.16 -0.49 -18.55
N ALA A 150 3.21 -0.41 -17.62
CA ALA A 150 3.43 -0.67 -16.21
C ALA A 150 2.96 -2.08 -15.83
N PHE A 151 3.71 -2.72 -14.93
CA PHE A 151 3.42 -4.07 -14.42
C PHE A 151 3.51 -4.08 -12.89
N LEU A 152 2.60 -4.80 -12.25
CA LEU A 152 2.67 -5.14 -10.84
C LEU A 152 3.61 -6.33 -10.69
N LEU A 153 4.59 -6.24 -9.79
CA LEU A 153 5.57 -7.32 -9.60
C LEU A 153 5.06 -8.33 -8.55
N PRO A 154 4.87 -9.60 -8.92
CA PRO A 154 4.62 -10.65 -7.95
C PRO A 154 5.89 -10.99 -7.18
N VAL A 155 5.78 -11.65 -6.01
CA VAL A 155 6.96 -11.91 -5.17
C VAL A 155 7.94 -12.94 -5.77
N ASP A 156 7.49 -13.74 -6.72
CA ASP A 156 8.28 -14.72 -7.49
C ASP A 156 8.80 -14.16 -8.83
N GLY A 157 8.51 -12.87 -9.13
CA GLY A 157 8.95 -12.19 -10.34
C GLY A 157 10.34 -11.57 -10.26
N TYR A 158 10.81 -11.06 -11.39
CA TYR A 158 12.09 -10.36 -11.55
C TYR A 158 11.85 -8.95 -12.10
N SER A 159 12.46 -7.93 -11.52
CA SER A 159 12.31 -6.55 -12.00
C SER A 159 12.88 -6.33 -13.40
N SER A 160 13.81 -7.18 -13.82
CA SER A 160 14.42 -7.17 -15.17
C SER A 160 13.57 -7.88 -16.24
N ASP A 161 12.52 -8.61 -15.85
CA ASP A 161 11.68 -9.41 -16.75
C ASP A 161 10.20 -9.05 -16.58
N THR A 162 9.67 -8.27 -17.50
CA THR A 162 8.25 -7.86 -17.50
C THR A 162 7.27 -9.00 -17.76
N GLU A 163 7.70 -10.11 -18.36
CA GLU A 163 6.86 -11.30 -18.56
C GLU A 163 6.54 -11.99 -17.22
N SER A 164 7.39 -11.81 -16.22
CA SER A 164 7.15 -12.28 -14.85
C SER A 164 6.17 -11.38 -14.06
N GLY A 165 5.81 -10.20 -14.60
CA GLY A 165 4.91 -9.23 -13.98
C GLY A 165 3.45 -9.37 -14.41
N TYR A 166 2.54 -8.77 -13.66
CA TYR A 166 1.14 -8.63 -14.03
C TYR A 166 0.90 -7.26 -14.65
N SER A 167 0.72 -7.21 -15.97
CA SER A 167 0.49 -5.95 -16.69
C SER A 167 -0.75 -5.23 -16.17
N LEU A 168 -0.65 -3.91 -15.95
CA LEU A 168 -1.82 -3.08 -15.60
C LEU A 168 -2.87 -3.09 -16.71
N ASP A 169 -2.46 -3.06 -17.98
CA ASP A 169 -3.40 -3.16 -19.09
C ASP A 169 -4.18 -4.49 -19.06
N LYS A 170 -3.49 -5.59 -18.70
CA LYS A 170 -4.12 -6.90 -18.56
C LYS A 170 -5.09 -6.92 -17.37
N LEU A 171 -4.68 -6.40 -16.21
CA LEU A 171 -5.51 -6.27 -15.01
C LEU A 171 -6.79 -5.48 -15.32
N TYR A 172 -6.65 -4.33 -15.97
CA TYR A 172 -7.79 -3.48 -16.34
C TYR A 172 -8.69 -4.16 -17.38
N SER A 173 -8.10 -4.84 -18.37
CA SER A 173 -8.88 -5.56 -19.39
C SER A 173 -9.63 -6.76 -18.83
N ASP A 174 -9.06 -7.46 -17.83
CA ASP A 174 -9.70 -8.63 -17.21
C ASP A 174 -11.01 -8.27 -16.51
N LEU A 175 -11.12 -7.02 -16.01
CA LEU A 175 -12.30 -6.50 -15.31
C LEU A 175 -13.12 -5.48 -16.15
N SER A 176 -12.69 -5.14 -17.37
CA SER A 176 -13.33 -4.09 -18.17
C SER A 176 -14.66 -4.51 -18.83
N ASN A 177 -14.81 -5.80 -19.11
CA ASN A 177 -15.99 -6.34 -19.78
C ASN A 177 -17.00 -6.93 -18.80
N VAL A 178 -16.91 -6.49 -17.54
CA VAL A 178 -17.82 -6.91 -16.47
C VAL A 178 -18.89 -5.83 -16.33
N ASP A 179 -20.14 -6.24 -16.34
CA ASP A 179 -21.24 -5.38 -15.98
C ASP A 179 -21.22 -5.17 -14.45
N ALA A 180 -20.58 -4.09 -14.01
CA ALA A 180 -20.42 -3.67 -12.62
C ALA A 180 -20.82 -2.21 -12.45
N GLU A 181 -21.32 -1.84 -11.27
CA GLU A 181 -21.58 -0.44 -10.93
C GLU A 181 -20.29 0.39 -11.06
N SER A 182 -19.21 -0.12 -10.49
CA SER A 182 -17.86 0.44 -10.64
C SER A 182 -16.78 -0.56 -10.26
N VAL A 183 -15.57 -0.38 -10.84
CA VAL A 183 -14.35 -1.06 -10.38
C VAL A 183 -13.31 0.00 -10.03
N THR A 184 -12.87 0.02 -8.77
CA THR A 184 -11.90 0.98 -8.28
C THR A 184 -10.59 0.30 -7.98
N TYR A 185 -9.49 0.86 -8.49
CA TYR A 185 -8.14 0.40 -8.24
C TYR A 185 -7.40 1.42 -7.37
N PHE A 186 -6.80 0.96 -6.27
CA PHE A 186 -5.85 1.71 -5.44
C PHE A 186 -4.50 1.05 -5.56
N ILE A 187 -3.55 1.71 -6.23
CA ILE A 187 -2.24 1.14 -6.58
C ILE A 187 -1.14 1.93 -5.87
N ASP A 188 -0.63 1.39 -4.76
CA ASP A 188 0.52 1.94 -4.04
C ASP A 188 1.81 1.27 -4.53
N ALA A 189 2.28 1.70 -5.69
CA ALA A 189 3.47 1.20 -6.34
C ALA A 189 4.18 2.28 -7.16
N CYS A 190 5.50 2.13 -7.31
CA CYS A 190 6.34 2.92 -8.23
C CYS A 190 6.43 2.20 -9.57
N PHE A 191 6.21 2.90 -10.67
CA PHE A 191 6.40 2.32 -12.01
C PHE A 191 7.63 2.90 -12.74
N SER A 192 8.50 3.59 -12.02
CA SER A 192 9.76 4.13 -12.54
C SER A 192 10.92 3.14 -12.53
N GLY A 193 10.72 1.95 -11.94
CA GLY A 193 11.78 0.97 -11.70
C GLY A 193 12.63 1.28 -10.47
N VAL A 194 12.11 2.11 -9.56
CA VAL A 194 12.73 2.51 -8.29
C VAL A 194 11.93 1.92 -7.13
N ASN A 195 12.58 1.53 -6.05
CA ASN A 195 11.90 1.07 -4.83
C ASN A 195 11.46 2.24 -3.94
N ARG A 196 10.74 1.94 -2.83
CA ARG A 196 10.27 2.95 -1.86
C ARG A 196 11.38 3.75 -1.17
N ASP A 197 12.62 3.27 -1.17
CA ASP A 197 13.79 3.98 -0.62
C ASP A 197 14.51 4.84 -1.68
N GLY A 198 13.98 4.90 -2.89
CA GLY A 198 14.55 5.68 -3.99
C GLY A 198 15.75 5.03 -4.68
N LYS A 199 15.95 3.71 -4.51
CA LYS A 199 17.01 2.93 -5.16
C LYS A 199 16.47 2.20 -6.39
N MET A 200 17.27 2.05 -7.43
CA MET A 200 16.90 1.27 -8.61
C MET A 200 16.71 -0.19 -8.27
N LEU A 201 15.63 -0.81 -8.77
CA LEU A 201 15.35 -2.24 -8.59
C LEU A 201 16.30 -3.11 -9.40
N ALA A 202 16.57 -2.75 -10.65
CA ALA A 202 17.54 -3.47 -11.48
C ALA A 202 18.90 -2.76 -11.46
N GLU A 203 19.97 -3.48 -11.12
CA GLU A 203 21.33 -2.94 -10.99
C GLU A 203 21.86 -2.26 -12.26
N ASN A 204 21.36 -2.64 -13.43
CA ASN A 204 21.80 -2.13 -14.73
C ASN A 204 20.99 -0.93 -15.25
N ARG A 205 20.01 -0.41 -14.49
CA ARG A 205 19.23 0.75 -14.90
C ARG A 205 19.84 2.02 -14.35
N GLY A 206 20.30 2.88 -15.25
CA GLY A 206 20.91 4.16 -14.86
C GLY A 206 19.92 5.32 -14.66
N VAL A 207 18.65 5.18 -15.10
CA VAL A 207 17.65 6.26 -15.10
C VAL A 207 16.25 5.69 -14.85
N ALA A 208 15.43 6.43 -14.10
CA ALA A 208 14.00 6.14 -13.92
C ALA A 208 13.25 6.26 -15.27
N ILE A 209 12.33 5.33 -15.53
CA ILE A 209 11.56 5.27 -16.77
C ILE A 209 10.18 5.84 -16.52
N LYS A 210 9.76 6.78 -17.37
CA LYS A 210 8.40 7.32 -17.33
C LYS A 210 7.41 6.31 -17.92
N SER A 211 6.71 5.57 -17.05
CA SER A 211 5.71 4.60 -17.46
C SER A 211 4.40 5.27 -17.89
N LYS A 212 3.64 4.58 -18.75
CA LYS A 212 2.27 4.97 -19.13
C LYS A 212 1.28 4.34 -18.15
N ALA A 213 0.29 5.11 -17.73
CA ALA A 213 -0.89 4.54 -17.10
C ALA A 213 -1.60 3.59 -18.08
N GLY A 214 -2.07 2.44 -17.59
CA GLY A 214 -2.86 1.51 -18.41
C GLY A 214 -4.18 2.14 -18.86
N THR A 215 -4.75 1.61 -19.92
CA THR A 215 -6.01 2.11 -20.48
C THR A 215 -7.22 1.52 -19.75
N LEU A 216 -7.93 2.36 -18.99
CA LEU A 216 -9.15 1.98 -18.29
C LEU A 216 -10.34 1.86 -19.26
N LYS A 217 -11.12 0.80 -19.08
CA LYS A 217 -12.36 0.54 -19.80
C LYS A 217 -13.45 0.11 -18.82
N GLY A 218 -14.71 0.02 -19.29
CA GLY A 218 -15.84 -0.25 -18.40
C GLY A 218 -16.05 0.90 -17.40
N ASN A 219 -16.72 0.65 -16.29
CA ASN A 219 -16.96 1.63 -15.23
C ASN A 219 -15.80 1.62 -14.22
N SER A 220 -14.63 2.13 -14.61
CA SER A 220 -13.39 1.98 -13.84
C SER A 220 -12.76 3.29 -13.43
N ILE A 221 -12.19 3.31 -12.22
CA ILE A 221 -11.43 4.43 -11.64
C ILE A 221 -10.12 3.87 -11.06
N ALA A 222 -8.99 4.47 -11.39
CA ALA A 222 -7.70 4.07 -10.83
C ALA A 222 -7.03 5.25 -10.11
N PHE A 223 -6.65 5.00 -8.88
CA PHE A 223 -5.78 5.84 -8.06
C PHE A 223 -4.39 5.23 -8.07
N SER A 224 -3.37 5.97 -8.44
CA SER A 224 -1.97 5.57 -8.38
C SER A 224 -1.19 6.46 -7.43
N ALA A 225 -0.26 5.87 -6.69
CA ALA A 225 0.51 6.56 -5.66
C ALA A 225 1.46 7.61 -6.22
N ALA A 226 1.94 7.45 -7.46
CA ALA A 226 2.89 8.34 -8.10
C ALA A 226 2.66 8.40 -9.60
N GLN A 227 3.18 9.43 -10.27
CA GLN A 227 3.08 9.61 -11.72
C GLN A 227 4.43 9.39 -12.40
N GLY A 228 4.36 8.84 -13.62
CA GLY A 228 5.50 8.80 -14.55
C GLY A 228 6.74 8.15 -13.97
N ASP A 229 7.75 8.96 -13.72
CA ASP A 229 9.08 8.58 -13.20
C ASP A 229 9.24 8.87 -11.69
N GLU A 230 8.18 9.28 -11.01
CA GLU A 230 8.20 9.53 -9.58
C GLU A 230 8.21 8.22 -8.76
N THR A 231 8.68 8.34 -7.51
CA THR A 231 8.71 7.24 -6.54
C THR A 231 7.54 7.33 -5.57
N ALA A 232 6.89 6.21 -5.28
CA ALA A 232 5.96 6.08 -4.16
C ALA A 232 6.74 5.75 -2.88
N TYR A 233 6.84 6.73 -1.98
CA TYR A 233 7.68 6.63 -0.78
C TYR A 233 6.96 5.95 0.38
N ALA A 234 7.76 5.32 1.27
CA ALA A 234 7.30 4.97 2.60
C ALA A 234 7.17 6.23 3.48
N TYR A 235 6.13 6.30 4.28
CA TYR A 235 5.99 7.27 5.37
C TYR A 235 6.48 6.60 6.64
N GLN A 236 7.80 6.66 6.88
CA GLN A 236 8.50 5.90 7.92
C GLN A 236 7.89 6.11 9.31
N ASP A 237 7.62 7.35 9.70
CA ASP A 237 7.05 7.69 11.01
C ASP A 237 5.64 7.14 11.23
N LYS A 238 4.94 6.79 10.16
CA LYS A 238 3.60 6.22 10.17
C LYS A 238 3.56 4.73 9.89
N SER A 239 4.68 4.13 9.51
CA SER A 239 4.78 2.70 9.13
C SER A 239 3.81 2.27 8.03
N HIS A 240 3.62 3.14 7.05
CA HIS A 240 2.77 2.95 5.87
C HIS A 240 3.45 3.40 4.59
N GLY A 241 2.93 3.00 3.43
CA GLY A 241 3.12 3.76 2.20
C GLY A 241 2.47 5.14 2.35
N MET A 242 3.12 6.20 1.86
CA MET A 242 2.60 7.57 2.04
C MET A 242 1.22 7.75 1.40
N PHE A 243 1.01 7.17 0.22
CA PHE A 243 -0.30 7.17 -0.45
C PHE A 243 -1.35 6.44 0.38
N THR A 244 -1.04 5.23 0.86
CA THR A 244 -1.97 4.42 1.68
C THR A 244 -2.31 5.13 2.97
N TYR A 245 -1.33 5.72 3.67
CA TYR A 245 -1.61 6.48 4.89
C TYR A 245 -2.65 7.58 4.67
N PHE A 246 -2.49 8.41 3.64
CA PHE A 246 -3.44 9.51 3.39
C PHE A 246 -4.78 9.03 2.83
N LEU A 247 -4.82 7.92 2.09
CA LEU A 247 -6.06 7.23 1.73
C LEU A 247 -6.84 6.82 2.99
N LEU A 248 -6.20 6.10 3.91
CA LEU A 248 -6.80 5.64 5.17
C LEU A 248 -7.19 6.83 6.05
N LYS A 249 -6.36 7.87 6.11
CA LYS A 249 -6.63 9.08 6.89
C LYS A 249 -7.91 9.79 6.45
N LYS A 250 -8.10 9.93 5.12
CA LYS A 250 -9.35 10.52 4.59
C LYS A 250 -10.56 9.66 4.90
N LEU A 251 -10.44 8.33 4.77
CA LEU A 251 -11.51 7.41 5.15
C LEU A 251 -11.84 7.48 6.66
N GLN A 252 -10.82 7.65 7.51
CA GLN A 252 -10.99 7.81 8.94
C GLN A 252 -11.76 9.10 9.27
N GLU A 253 -11.30 10.23 8.75
CA GLU A 253 -11.86 11.56 9.00
C GLU A 253 -13.32 11.66 8.55
N THR A 254 -13.65 11.07 7.40
CA THR A 254 -15.01 11.12 6.82
C THR A 254 -15.89 9.94 7.23
N LYS A 255 -15.36 8.99 8.00
CA LYS A 255 -16.04 7.72 8.35
C LYS A 255 -16.51 6.97 7.09
N GLY A 256 -15.72 7.06 6.02
CA GLY A 256 -16.02 6.48 4.71
C GLY A 256 -17.08 7.24 3.90
N ASP A 257 -17.67 8.31 4.39
CA ASP A 257 -18.61 9.14 3.62
C ASP A 257 -17.85 10.20 2.81
N VAL A 258 -17.29 9.77 1.71
CA VAL A 258 -16.46 10.57 0.81
C VAL A 258 -16.72 10.18 -0.64
N ASN A 259 -16.77 11.15 -1.54
CA ASN A 259 -16.78 10.89 -2.97
C ASN A 259 -15.35 10.77 -3.52
N TYR A 260 -15.20 10.14 -4.70
CA TYR A 260 -13.87 9.91 -5.27
C TYR A 260 -13.15 11.22 -5.65
N GLY A 261 -13.89 12.29 -5.99
CA GLY A 261 -13.29 13.60 -6.26
C GLY A 261 -12.61 14.21 -5.04
N GLU A 262 -13.32 14.24 -3.91
CA GLU A 262 -12.76 14.72 -2.62
C GLU A 262 -11.61 13.85 -2.13
N LEU A 263 -11.71 12.52 -2.33
CA LEU A 263 -10.65 11.59 -1.98
C LEU A 263 -9.39 11.85 -2.82
N ALA A 264 -9.56 12.01 -4.14
CA ALA A 264 -8.46 12.28 -5.07
C ALA A 264 -7.75 13.60 -4.74
N ASP A 265 -8.50 14.67 -4.54
CA ASP A 265 -7.94 15.99 -4.23
C ASP A 265 -7.18 15.98 -2.89
N TYR A 266 -7.74 15.33 -1.86
CA TYR A 266 -7.11 15.21 -0.55
C TYR A 266 -5.81 14.41 -0.63
N VAL A 267 -5.85 13.22 -1.23
CA VAL A 267 -4.67 12.36 -1.31
C VAL A 267 -3.58 13.03 -2.14
N ASN A 268 -3.93 13.63 -3.28
CA ASN A 268 -2.97 14.36 -4.10
C ASN A 268 -2.32 15.52 -3.31
N ASP A 269 -3.10 16.39 -2.68
CA ASP A 269 -2.59 17.53 -1.91
C ASP A 269 -1.67 17.10 -0.76
N LYS A 270 -2.11 16.11 0.03
CA LYS A 270 -1.38 15.68 1.22
C LYS A 270 -0.10 14.93 0.89
N VAL A 271 -0.16 13.98 -0.05
CA VAL A 271 1.01 13.21 -0.46
C VAL A 271 2.05 14.11 -1.11
N THR A 272 1.64 14.98 -2.05
CA THR A 272 2.57 15.89 -2.74
C THR A 272 3.30 16.81 -1.75
N LYS A 273 2.59 17.38 -0.78
CA LYS A 273 3.21 18.25 0.24
C LYS A 273 4.13 17.46 1.18
N MET A 274 3.64 16.32 1.68
CA MET A 274 4.38 15.54 2.68
C MET A 274 5.62 14.88 2.09
N SER A 275 5.58 14.41 0.83
CA SER A 275 6.74 13.81 0.17
C SER A 275 7.90 14.80 0.01
N MET A 276 7.60 16.08 -0.22
CA MET A 276 8.61 17.14 -0.24
C MET A 276 9.22 17.38 1.15
N VAL A 277 8.39 17.33 2.22
CA VAL A 277 8.86 17.53 3.59
C VAL A 277 9.74 16.37 4.06
N GLU A 278 9.26 15.13 3.87
CA GLU A 278 9.91 13.93 4.40
C GLU A 278 11.08 13.44 3.54
N ASN A 279 10.95 13.54 2.21
CA ASN A 279 11.91 12.91 1.28
C ASN A 279 12.67 13.91 0.41
N SER A 280 12.34 15.21 0.48
CA SER A 280 12.89 16.25 -0.40
C SER A 280 12.72 15.91 -1.90
N LYS A 281 11.71 15.10 -2.23
CA LYS A 281 11.38 14.64 -3.57
C LYS A 281 9.87 14.59 -3.73
N MET A 282 9.41 14.89 -4.93
CA MET A 282 7.99 14.93 -5.24
C MET A 282 7.41 13.52 -5.45
N GLN A 283 6.25 13.29 -4.85
CA GLN A 283 5.38 12.16 -5.16
C GLN A 283 3.99 12.73 -5.40
N THR A 284 3.49 12.59 -6.62
CA THR A 284 2.22 13.17 -7.07
C THR A 284 1.23 12.04 -7.40
N PRO A 285 0.31 11.70 -6.49
CA PRO A 285 -0.74 10.75 -6.81
C PRO A 285 -1.59 11.20 -8.00
N ALA A 286 -2.02 10.24 -8.80
CA ALA A 286 -2.89 10.49 -9.94
C ALA A 286 -4.19 9.70 -9.81
N THR A 287 -5.26 10.26 -10.36
CA THR A 287 -6.54 9.57 -10.50
C THR A 287 -7.01 9.67 -11.93
N VAL A 288 -7.32 8.52 -12.52
CA VAL A 288 -7.82 8.40 -13.89
C VAL A 288 -9.12 7.62 -13.87
N ALA A 289 -10.11 8.07 -14.63
CA ALA A 289 -11.35 7.35 -14.83
C ALA A 289 -11.49 6.94 -16.31
N SER A 290 -12.21 5.85 -16.54
CA SER A 290 -12.59 5.43 -17.89
C SER A 290 -13.49 6.48 -18.56
N SER A 291 -13.57 6.46 -19.89
CA SER A 291 -14.39 7.38 -20.66
C SER A 291 -15.89 7.31 -20.29
N SER A 292 -16.39 6.14 -19.89
CA SER A 292 -17.78 5.96 -19.44
C SER A 292 -18.09 6.70 -18.12
N LEU A 293 -17.09 6.98 -17.31
CA LEU A 293 -17.23 7.67 -16.03
C LEU A 293 -16.66 9.10 -16.03
N ALA A 294 -16.15 9.59 -17.17
CA ALA A 294 -15.40 10.86 -17.26
C ALA A 294 -16.10 12.04 -16.57
N ASP A 295 -17.43 12.17 -16.75
CA ASP A 295 -18.22 13.28 -16.20
C ASP A 295 -18.81 13.02 -14.81
N SER A 296 -18.75 11.77 -14.30
CA SER A 296 -19.47 11.37 -13.10
C SER A 296 -18.58 10.83 -11.97
N TRP A 297 -17.39 10.32 -12.29
CA TRP A 297 -16.57 9.60 -11.30
C TRP A 297 -16.30 10.39 -10.01
N ARG A 298 -16.13 11.72 -10.13
CA ARG A 298 -15.85 12.57 -8.97
C ARG A 298 -16.99 12.60 -7.95
N LYS A 299 -18.23 12.32 -8.40
CA LYS A 299 -19.43 12.31 -7.54
C LYS A 299 -19.74 10.94 -6.98
N LEU A 300 -19.18 9.87 -7.55
CA LEU A 300 -19.38 8.51 -7.05
C LEU A 300 -18.77 8.37 -5.66
N LYS A 301 -19.42 7.59 -4.80
CA LYS A 301 -18.97 7.32 -3.44
C LYS A 301 -18.27 5.95 -3.36
N ILE A 302 -17.24 5.88 -2.52
CA ILE A 302 -16.55 4.61 -2.24
C ILE A 302 -17.44 3.65 -1.44
N LYS A 303 -18.36 4.20 -0.66
CA LYS A 303 -19.26 3.47 0.24
C LYS A 303 -20.69 3.42 -0.29
#